data_ed574dad3ad31fdd863b51bb263facb0
#
_entry.id   ed574dad3ad31fdd863b51bb263facb0
#
_cell.length_a   1.000
_cell.length_b   1.000
_cell.length_c   1.000
_cell.angle_alpha   90.00
_cell.angle_beta   90.00
_cell.angle_gamma   90.00
#
_symmetry.space_group_name_H-M   'P 1'
#
loop_
_entity.id
_entity.type
_entity.pdbx_description
1 polymer ?
#
loop_
_entity_poly.entity_id
_entity_poly.type
_entity_poly.pdbx_seq_one_letter_code
_entity_poly.pdbx_strand_id
1 'polypeptide(L)'
;EPGTVLGLLGPNGAGKTTAVRVLATLLTADAGRASVAGFDVHTQADAVRSVIGLTGQYAAVDEKLTGVENLRMVGQLLGMTKREALARARDLLARFDLADAGDRQVGTYSGGMRRRVDLATSLVGRPRVLFLDEPTTGLDPASRLELWDIARELVADGTTVLLTTQYLEEA
;
A
#
# COMPACT_ATOMS: atom_id res chain seq x y z
N GLU A 1 12.44 8.95 -9.57
CA GLU A 1 13.71 8.42 -9.05
C GLU A 1 13.44 7.40 -7.95
N PRO A 2 14.28 6.36 -7.77
CA PRO A 2 14.13 5.43 -6.66
C PRO A 2 14.26 6.13 -5.29
N GLY A 3 13.45 5.70 -4.31
CA GLY A 3 13.49 6.30 -2.96
C GLY A 3 12.97 7.74 -2.91
N THR A 4 11.96 8.07 -3.74
CA THR A 4 11.31 9.38 -3.73
C THR A 4 9.79 9.23 -3.61
N VAL A 5 9.11 10.33 -3.27
CA VAL A 5 7.65 10.45 -3.38
C VAL A 5 7.32 11.14 -4.69
N LEU A 6 6.40 10.58 -5.45
CA LEU A 6 5.79 11.21 -6.62
C LEU A 6 4.29 11.40 -6.37
N GLY A 7 3.84 12.65 -6.33
CA GLY A 7 2.42 13.01 -6.20
C GLY A 7 1.76 13.16 -7.58
N LEU A 8 0.66 12.44 -7.81
CA LEU A 8 -0.21 12.63 -8.97
C LEU A 8 -1.45 13.41 -8.52
N LEU A 9 -1.41 14.72 -8.78
CA LEU A 9 -2.47 15.66 -8.40
C LEU A 9 -3.51 15.79 -9.51
N GLY A 10 -4.77 15.87 -9.13
CA GLY A 10 -5.86 16.18 -10.06
C GLY A 10 -7.25 16.04 -9.43
N PRO A 11 -8.28 16.62 -10.06
CA PRO A 11 -9.67 16.50 -9.58
C PRO A 11 -10.17 15.04 -9.69
N ASN A 12 -11.33 14.79 -9.04
CA ASN A 12 -12.02 13.53 -9.22
C ASN A 12 -12.40 13.32 -10.69
N GLY A 13 -12.22 12.10 -11.20
CA GLY A 13 -12.45 11.77 -12.60
C GLY A 13 -11.30 12.11 -13.57
N ALA A 14 -10.19 12.70 -13.11
CA ALA A 14 -9.03 13.00 -13.97
C ALA A 14 -8.23 11.76 -14.42
N GLY A 15 -8.62 10.56 -14.01
CA GLY A 15 -7.96 9.32 -14.41
C GLY A 15 -6.82 8.86 -13.49
N LYS A 16 -6.61 9.50 -12.33
CA LYS A 16 -5.54 9.14 -11.38
C LYS A 16 -5.58 7.65 -10.99
N THR A 17 -6.71 7.17 -10.50
CA THR A 17 -6.93 5.76 -10.15
C THR A 17 -6.74 4.82 -11.34
N THR A 18 -7.17 5.25 -12.54
CA THR A 18 -6.96 4.48 -13.78
C THR A 18 -5.47 4.34 -14.08
N ALA A 19 -4.71 5.44 -13.98
CA ALA A 19 -3.26 5.42 -14.17
C ALA A 19 -2.57 4.47 -13.16
N VAL A 20 -2.93 4.56 -11.87
CA VAL A 20 -2.41 3.64 -10.84
C VAL A 20 -2.76 2.19 -11.18
N ARG A 21 -3.99 1.89 -11.58
CA ARG A 21 -4.40 0.52 -11.96
C ARG A 21 -3.66 -0.02 -13.17
N VAL A 22 -3.35 0.82 -14.16
CA VAL A 22 -2.51 0.43 -15.31
C VAL A 22 -1.09 0.13 -14.84
N LEU A 23 -0.48 1.02 -14.03
CA LEU A 23 0.86 0.82 -13.49
C LEU A 23 0.95 -0.41 -12.59
N ALA A 24 -0.10 -0.71 -11.82
CA ALA A 24 -0.21 -1.90 -10.98
C ALA A 24 -0.61 -3.17 -11.76
N THR A 25 -0.72 -3.10 -13.08
CA THR A 25 -1.11 -4.21 -13.97
C THR A 25 -2.53 -4.76 -13.74
N LEU A 26 -3.41 -3.97 -13.13
CA LEU A 26 -4.82 -4.32 -12.90
C LEU A 26 -5.72 -3.95 -14.07
N LEU A 27 -5.26 -3.06 -14.95
CA LEU A 27 -5.91 -2.68 -16.21
C LEU A 27 -4.88 -2.67 -17.33
N THR A 28 -5.30 -3.05 -18.53
CA THR A 28 -4.49 -2.93 -19.75
C THR A 28 -4.72 -1.54 -20.35
N ALA A 29 -3.65 -0.84 -20.70
CA ALA A 29 -3.74 0.42 -21.42
C ALA A 29 -4.11 0.19 -22.89
N ASP A 30 -4.95 1.06 -23.46
CA ASP A 30 -5.34 1.00 -24.87
C ASP A 30 -4.16 1.31 -25.82
N ALA A 31 -3.23 2.17 -25.36
CA ALA A 31 -2.04 2.57 -26.11
C ALA A 31 -0.95 3.12 -25.19
N GLY A 32 0.25 3.25 -25.73
CA GLY A 32 1.40 3.79 -24.99
C GLY A 32 2.27 2.71 -24.36
N ARG A 33 3.23 3.13 -23.55
CA ARG A 33 4.15 2.26 -22.82
C ARG A 33 4.35 2.81 -21.42
N ALA A 34 4.44 1.91 -20.43
CA ALA A 34 4.78 2.26 -19.07
C ALA A 34 5.69 1.19 -18.46
N SER A 35 6.55 1.61 -17.53
CA SER A 35 7.39 0.68 -16.78
C SER A 35 7.39 1.04 -15.30
N VAL A 36 7.51 0.02 -14.45
CA VAL A 36 7.59 0.16 -12.99
C VAL A 36 8.81 -0.62 -12.52
N ALA A 37 9.70 0.06 -11.80
CA ALA A 37 10.97 -0.52 -11.33
C ALA A 37 11.82 -1.17 -12.44
N GLY A 38 11.69 -0.69 -13.71
CA GLY A 38 12.39 -1.21 -14.88
C GLY A 38 11.66 -2.32 -15.63
N PHE A 39 10.51 -2.79 -15.14
CA PHE A 39 9.68 -3.81 -15.78
C PHE A 39 8.55 -3.17 -16.60
N ASP A 40 8.35 -3.60 -17.84
CA ASP A 40 7.25 -3.17 -18.68
C ASP A 40 5.91 -3.72 -18.14
N VAL A 41 4.91 -2.83 -17.95
CA VAL A 41 3.63 -3.21 -17.30
C VAL A 41 2.78 -4.14 -18.14
N HIS A 42 2.98 -4.20 -19.45
CA HIS A 42 2.20 -5.02 -20.36
C HIS A 42 2.81 -6.41 -20.54
N THR A 43 4.14 -6.47 -20.77
CA THR A 43 4.82 -7.72 -21.13
C THR A 43 5.44 -8.43 -19.92
N GLN A 44 5.66 -7.72 -18.80
CA GLN A 44 6.32 -8.23 -17.58
C GLN A 44 5.44 -8.05 -16.33
N ALA A 45 4.13 -8.21 -16.46
CA ALA A 45 3.16 -7.94 -15.40
C ALA A 45 3.45 -8.71 -14.09
N ASP A 46 3.88 -9.98 -14.16
CA ASP A 46 4.24 -10.77 -12.98
C ASP A 46 5.46 -10.19 -12.25
N ALA A 47 6.46 -9.74 -13.00
CA ALA A 47 7.63 -9.08 -12.43
C ALA A 47 7.25 -7.75 -11.77
N VAL A 48 6.36 -6.95 -12.39
CA VAL A 48 5.82 -5.74 -11.76
C VAL A 48 5.12 -6.08 -10.46
N ARG A 49 4.19 -7.05 -10.45
CA ARG A 49 3.44 -7.45 -9.25
C ARG A 49 4.33 -7.92 -8.09
N SER A 50 5.46 -8.53 -8.40
CA SER A 50 6.41 -8.99 -7.37
C SER A 50 7.17 -7.87 -6.66
N VAL A 51 7.21 -6.65 -7.21
CA VAL A 51 7.98 -5.51 -6.69
C VAL A 51 7.12 -4.33 -6.27
N ILE A 52 5.80 -4.43 -6.37
CA ILE A 52 4.88 -3.37 -5.97
C ILE A 52 4.07 -3.72 -4.74
N GLY A 53 3.66 -2.68 -3.99
CA GLY A 53 2.54 -2.71 -3.06
C GLY A 53 1.47 -1.76 -3.55
N LEU A 54 0.22 -2.05 -3.25
CA LEU A 54 -0.91 -1.19 -3.61
C LEU A 54 -1.85 -1.07 -2.41
N THR A 55 -2.18 0.16 -2.07
CA THR A 55 -3.24 0.50 -1.12
C THR A 55 -4.27 1.34 -1.86
N GLY A 56 -5.49 0.83 -1.98
CA GLY A 56 -6.58 1.49 -2.69
C GLY A 56 -7.53 2.28 -1.75
N GLN A 57 -8.60 2.80 -2.32
CA GLN A 57 -9.67 3.49 -1.57
C GLN A 57 -10.41 2.56 -0.60
N TYR A 58 -10.45 1.26 -0.86
CA TYR A 58 -11.06 0.26 0.01
C TYR A 58 -9.97 -0.58 0.66
N ALA A 59 -10.08 -0.77 1.96
CA ALA A 59 -9.16 -1.62 2.70
C ALA A 59 -9.19 -3.06 2.13
N ALA A 60 -8.03 -3.58 1.78
CA ALA A 60 -7.88 -4.95 1.26
C ALA A 60 -7.88 -6.01 2.37
N VAL A 61 -8.22 -5.62 3.60
CA VAL A 61 -8.21 -6.48 4.79
C VAL A 61 -9.59 -7.08 5.06
N ASP A 62 -9.63 -8.34 5.45
CA ASP A 62 -10.85 -9.01 5.91
C ASP A 62 -11.14 -8.59 7.37
N GLU A 63 -12.30 -7.98 7.60
CA GLU A 63 -12.73 -7.50 8.91
C GLU A 63 -12.97 -8.62 9.92
N LYS A 64 -13.22 -9.86 9.47
CA LYS A 64 -13.44 -11.04 10.32
C LYS A 64 -12.13 -11.66 10.81
N LEU A 65 -11.03 -11.38 10.13
CA LEU A 65 -9.71 -11.83 10.51
C LEU A 65 -9.05 -10.83 11.48
N THR A 66 -8.09 -11.30 12.26
CA THR A 66 -7.23 -10.46 13.09
C THR A 66 -6.21 -9.73 12.21
N GLY A 67 -5.55 -8.69 12.75
CA GLY A 67 -4.46 -8.02 12.06
C GLY A 67 -3.35 -8.99 11.67
N VAL A 68 -2.94 -9.87 12.60
CA VAL A 68 -1.92 -10.90 12.35
C VAL A 68 -2.36 -11.86 11.23
N GLU A 69 -3.61 -12.32 11.25
CA GLU A 69 -4.12 -13.26 10.25
C GLU A 69 -4.17 -12.65 8.85
N ASN A 70 -4.60 -11.40 8.71
CA ASN A 70 -4.59 -10.66 7.45
C ASN A 70 -3.18 -10.60 6.84
N LEU A 71 -2.21 -10.08 7.58
CA LEU A 71 -0.84 -9.94 7.09
C LEU A 71 -0.18 -11.29 6.80
N ARG A 72 -0.41 -12.29 7.68
CA ARG A 72 0.09 -13.65 7.47
C ARG A 72 -0.49 -14.29 6.22
N MET A 73 -1.78 -14.13 5.96
CA MET A 73 -2.45 -14.65 4.76
C MET A 73 -1.78 -14.08 3.50
N VAL A 74 -1.57 -12.76 3.45
CA VAL A 74 -0.89 -12.11 2.32
C VAL A 74 0.54 -12.61 2.18
N GLY A 75 1.30 -12.75 3.27
CA GLY A 75 2.65 -13.32 3.23
C GLY A 75 2.69 -14.73 2.62
N GLN A 76 1.72 -15.58 2.99
CA GLN A 76 1.62 -16.92 2.42
C GLN A 76 1.22 -16.91 0.93
N LEU A 77 0.34 -15.99 0.51
CA LEU A 77 0.01 -15.80 -0.91
C LEU A 77 1.22 -15.34 -1.73
N LEU A 78 2.13 -14.60 -1.11
CA LEU A 78 3.41 -14.19 -1.70
C LEU A 78 4.51 -15.27 -1.61
N GLY A 79 4.17 -16.48 -1.17
CA GLY A 79 5.09 -17.63 -1.14
C GLY A 79 5.94 -17.74 0.14
N MET A 80 5.71 -16.93 1.16
CA MET A 80 6.40 -17.08 2.45
C MET A 80 5.94 -18.33 3.19
N THR A 81 6.82 -18.96 3.91
CA THR A 81 6.46 -20.02 4.85
C THR A 81 5.57 -19.46 5.97
N LYS A 82 4.79 -20.32 6.64
CA LYS A 82 3.94 -19.90 7.77
C LYS A 82 4.73 -19.15 8.85
N ARG A 83 5.96 -19.57 9.13
CA ARG A 83 6.83 -18.95 10.13
C ARG A 83 7.31 -17.58 9.70
N GLU A 84 7.76 -17.44 8.45
CA GLU A 84 8.21 -16.16 7.89
C GLU A 84 7.06 -15.15 7.81
N ALA A 85 5.91 -15.58 7.30
CA ALA A 85 4.72 -14.74 7.21
C ALA A 85 4.25 -14.25 8.59
N LEU A 86 4.28 -15.11 9.63
CA LEU A 86 3.92 -14.72 10.99
C LEU A 86 4.93 -13.73 11.57
N ALA A 87 6.22 -13.97 11.40
CA ALA A 87 7.27 -13.06 11.87
C ALA A 87 7.13 -11.68 11.19
N ARG A 88 6.93 -11.68 9.86
CA ARG A 88 6.72 -10.45 9.09
C ARG A 88 5.45 -9.69 9.49
N ALA A 89 4.35 -10.42 9.76
CA ALA A 89 3.11 -9.83 10.23
C ALA A 89 3.30 -9.09 11.56
N ARG A 90 3.97 -9.72 12.53
CA ARG A 90 4.21 -9.11 13.85
C ARG A 90 5.16 -7.92 13.77
N ASP A 91 6.23 -8.01 12.97
CA ASP A 91 7.16 -6.91 12.70
C ASP A 91 6.42 -5.68 12.13
N LEU A 92 5.60 -5.89 11.09
CA LEU A 92 4.82 -4.80 10.50
C LEU A 92 3.79 -4.23 11.48
N LEU A 93 3.05 -5.05 12.21
CA LEU A 93 2.09 -4.55 13.18
C LEU A 93 2.77 -3.72 14.28
N ALA A 94 3.96 -4.11 14.72
CA ALA A 94 4.74 -3.32 15.67
C ALA A 94 5.17 -1.98 15.04
N ARG A 95 5.68 -1.99 13.82
CA ARG A 95 6.08 -0.76 13.10
C ARG A 95 4.93 0.24 12.91
N PHE A 96 3.71 -0.28 12.76
CA PHE A 96 2.50 0.54 12.57
C PHE A 96 1.72 0.82 13.87
N ASP A 97 2.34 0.60 15.03
CA ASP A 97 1.73 0.81 16.35
C ASP A 97 0.40 0.05 16.53
N LEU A 98 0.38 -1.19 16.04
CA LEU A 98 -0.76 -2.10 16.09
C LEU A 98 -0.43 -3.42 16.83
N ALA A 99 0.72 -3.50 17.52
CA ALA A 99 1.17 -4.72 18.19
C ALA A 99 0.13 -5.24 19.19
N ASP A 100 -0.40 -4.37 20.05
CA ASP A 100 -1.39 -4.72 21.09
C ASP A 100 -2.77 -5.07 20.51
N ALA A 101 -3.06 -4.62 19.30
CA ALA A 101 -4.32 -4.88 18.61
C ALA A 101 -4.21 -6.06 17.63
N GLY A 102 -3.00 -6.57 17.39
CA GLY A 102 -2.72 -7.53 16.33
C GLY A 102 -3.54 -8.81 16.37
N ASP A 103 -3.90 -9.28 17.54
CA ASP A 103 -4.71 -10.49 17.74
C ASP A 103 -6.24 -10.19 17.87
N ARG A 104 -6.67 -8.94 17.68
CA ARG A 104 -8.08 -8.55 17.60
C ARG A 104 -8.57 -8.55 16.16
N GLN A 105 -9.88 -8.81 15.97
CA GLN A 105 -10.50 -8.72 14.64
C GLN A 105 -10.44 -7.27 14.10
N VAL A 106 -10.07 -7.11 12.84
CA VAL A 106 -9.95 -5.81 12.16
C VAL A 106 -11.27 -5.04 12.13
N GLY A 107 -12.40 -5.74 12.12
CA GLY A 107 -13.73 -5.13 12.24
C GLY A 107 -13.92 -4.28 13.51
N THR A 108 -13.12 -4.54 14.57
CA THR A 108 -13.15 -3.77 15.84
C THR A 108 -12.18 -2.57 15.86
N TYR A 109 -11.41 -2.36 14.78
CA TYR A 109 -10.44 -1.29 14.69
C TYR A 109 -11.11 0.07 14.43
N SER A 110 -10.46 1.16 14.90
CA SER A 110 -10.83 2.51 14.46
C SER A 110 -10.51 2.70 12.97
N GLY A 111 -11.03 3.77 12.35
CA GLY A 111 -10.73 4.09 10.95
C GLY A 111 -9.22 4.23 10.69
N GLY A 112 -8.51 4.95 11.57
CA GLY A 112 -7.06 5.10 11.49
C GLY A 112 -6.31 3.76 11.65
N MET A 113 -6.73 2.90 12.59
CA MET A 113 -6.14 1.56 12.75
C MET A 113 -6.38 0.69 11.51
N ARG A 114 -7.58 0.74 10.91
CA ARG A 114 -7.86 0.02 9.66
C ARG A 114 -6.97 0.50 8.52
N ARG A 115 -6.75 1.81 8.43
CA ARG A 115 -5.86 2.36 7.40
C ARG A 115 -4.41 1.94 7.61
N ARG A 116 -3.93 1.93 8.87
CA ARG A 116 -2.57 1.46 9.20
C ARG A 116 -2.38 -0.02 8.89
N VAL A 117 -3.33 -0.90 9.22
CA VAL A 117 -3.21 -2.33 8.87
C VAL A 117 -3.31 -2.59 7.37
N ASP A 118 -4.11 -1.82 6.62
CA ASP A 118 -4.18 -1.89 5.17
C ASP A 118 -2.83 -1.52 4.52
N LEU A 119 -2.22 -0.43 4.99
CA LEU A 119 -0.88 -0.03 4.55
C LEU A 119 0.18 -1.07 4.94
N ALA A 120 0.15 -1.59 6.17
CA ALA A 120 1.04 -2.66 6.60
C ALA A 120 0.91 -3.91 5.71
N THR A 121 -0.31 -4.23 5.28
CA THR A 121 -0.59 -5.36 4.38
C THR A 121 0.07 -5.18 3.02
N SER A 122 0.07 -3.97 2.45
CA SER A 122 0.74 -3.67 1.18
C SER A 122 2.26 -3.78 1.24
N LEU A 123 2.84 -3.76 2.45
CA LEU A 123 4.28 -3.83 2.70
C LEU A 123 4.78 -5.24 3.04
N VAL A 124 3.90 -6.22 3.13
CA VAL A 124 4.29 -7.61 3.47
C VAL A 124 5.35 -8.13 2.51
N GLY A 125 5.19 -7.89 1.20
CA GLY A 125 6.08 -8.32 0.13
C GLY A 125 7.38 -7.51 0.00
N ARG A 126 7.64 -6.53 0.87
CA ARG A 126 8.79 -5.61 0.77
C ARG A 126 8.88 -4.95 -0.62
N PRO A 127 7.85 -4.21 -1.04
CA PRO A 127 7.80 -3.64 -2.37
C PRO A 127 8.90 -2.61 -2.59
N ARG A 128 9.40 -2.52 -3.82
CA ARG A 128 10.29 -1.43 -4.26
C ARG A 128 9.50 -0.16 -4.61
N VAL A 129 8.24 -0.33 -5.01
CA VAL A 129 7.33 0.77 -5.34
C VAL A 129 6.00 0.56 -4.63
N LEU A 130 5.55 1.56 -3.90
CA LEU A 130 4.26 1.56 -3.21
C LEU A 130 3.31 2.55 -3.90
N PHE A 131 2.17 2.07 -4.33
CA PHE A 131 1.08 2.89 -4.83
C PHE A 131 0.08 3.19 -3.73
N LEU A 132 -0.21 4.47 -3.50
CA LEU A 132 -1.19 4.96 -2.55
C LEU A 132 -2.28 5.73 -3.31
N ASP A 133 -3.45 5.11 -3.50
CA ASP A 133 -4.55 5.74 -4.22
C ASP A 133 -5.47 6.47 -3.25
N GLU A 134 -5.36 7.82 -3.24
CA GLU A 134 -6.06 8.75 -2.34
C GLU A 134 -5.98 8.33 -0.85
N PRO A 135 -4.77 8.17 -0.30
CA PRO A 135 -4.55 7.48 0.98
C PRO A 135 -5.14 8.22 2.19
N THR A 136 -5.39 9.50 2.08
CA THR A 136 -5.86 10.38 3.18
C THR A 136 -7.36 10.64 3.14
N THR A 137 -8.07 10.15 2.12
CA THR A 137 -9.52 10.36 1.98
C THR A 137 -10.27 9.78 3.18
N GLY A 138 -11.07 10.63 3.84
CA GLY A 138 -11.88 10.25 5.00
C GLY A 138 -11.11 10.12 6.32
N LEU A 139 -9.82 10.46 6.34
CA LEU A 139 -9.04 10.50 7.58
C LEU A 139 -9.20 11.83 8.30
N ASP A 140 -9.20 11.78 9.63
CA ASP A 140 -9.04 12.96 10.47
C ASP A 140 -7.63 13.55 10.34
N PRO A 141 -7.41 14.83 10.75
CA PRO A 141 -6.12 15.48 10.58
C PRO A 141 -4.94 14.78 11.25
N ALA A 142 -5.15 14.17 12.43
CA ALA A 142 -4.08 13.47 13.16
C ALA A 142 -3.67 12.19 12.41
N SER A 143 -4.63 11.36 12.02
CA SER A 143 -4.38 10.15 11.23
C SER A 143 -3.73 10.43 9.88
N ARG A 144 -4.01 11.61 9.28
CA ARG A 144 -3.37 12.06 8.04
C ARG A 144 -1.87 12.33 8.26
N LEU A 145 -1.51 13.04 9.34
CA LEU A 145 -0.10 13.30 9.67
C LEU A 145 0.66 12.01 9.93
N GLU A 146 0.09 11.07 10.71
CA GLU A 146 0.69 9.76 10.96
C GLU A 146 0.98 8.99 9.65
N LEU A 147 0.06 9.05 8.68
CA LEU A 147 0.24 8.39 7.39
C LEU A 147 1.41 9.00 6.61
N TRP A 148 1.56 10.33 6.66
CA TRP A 148 2.69 11.02 6.02
C TRP A 148 4.03 10.69 6.66
N ASP A 149 4.08 10.55 7.99
CA ASP A 149 5.29 10.14 8.69
C ASP A 149 5.70 8.73 8.28
N ILE A 150 4.74 7.79 8.20
CA ILE A 150 4.98 6.44 7.69
C ILE A 150 5.50 6.48 6.23
N ALA A 151 4.89 7.30 5.36
CA ALA A 151 5.34 7.41 3.97
C ALA A 151 6.79 7.93 3.87
N ARG A 152 7.16 8.91 4.70
CA ARG A 152 8.54 9.43 4.78
C ARG A 152 9.53 8.36 5.25
N GLU A 153 9.18 7.58 6.27
CA GLU A 153 10.01 6.47 6.74
C GLU A 153 10.24 5.43 5.64
N LEU A 154 9.19 5.06 4.90
CA LEU A 154 9.30 4.10 3.79
C LEU A 154 10.24 4.61 2.69
N VAL A 155 10.18 5.89 2.39
CA VAL A 155 11.09 6.52 1.42
C VAL A 155 12.53 6.53 1.94
N ALA A 156 12.73 6.84 3.22
CA ALA A 156 14.05 6.77 3.87
C ALA A 156 14.64 5.34 3.84
N ASP A 157 13.78 4.31 3.91
CA ASP A 157 14.14 2.90 3.76
C ASP A 157 14.38 2.49 2.28
N GLY A 158 14.24 3.43 1.32
CA GLY A 158 14.50 3.21 -0.10
C GLY A 158 13.27 2.78 -0.94
N THR A 159 12.08 2.73 -0.35
CA THR A 159 10.84 2.47 -1.10
C THR A 159 10.45 3.71 -1.90
N THR A 160 10.12 3.55 -3.18
CA THR A 160 9.54 4.64 -3.98
C THR A 160 8.04 4.68 -3.76
N VAL A 161 7.48 5.87 -3.50
CA VAL A 161 6.05 6.03 -3.28
C VAL A 161 5.44 6.83 -4.42
N LEU A 162 4.39 6.31 -5.05
CA LEU A 162 3.51 7.06 -5.94
C LEU A 162 2.16 7.20 -5.24
N LEU A 163 1.77 8.44 -4.99
CA LEU A 163 0.48 8.74 -4.38
C LEU A 163 -0.41 9.50 -5.35
N THR A 164 -1.70 9.25 -5.27
CA THR A 164 -2.69 10.11 -5.92
C THR A 164 -3.39 10.94 -4.87
N THR A 165 -3.67 12.18 -5.19
CA THR A 165 -4.43 13.08 -4.32
C THR A 165 -5.23 14.12 -5.11
N GLN A 166 -6.24 14.67 -4.48
CA GLN A 166 -6.96 15.84 -4.95
C GLN A 166 -6.56 17.11 -4.19
N TYR A 167 -5.73 16.98 -3.16
CA TYR A 167 -5.32 18.08 -2.29
C TYR A 167 -3.91 18.56 -2.68
N LEU A 168 -3.77 19.87 -2.95
CA LEU A 168 -2.50 20.46 -3.36
C LEU A 168 -1.42 20.35 -2.25
N GLU A 169 -1.85 20.38 -0.99
CA GLU A 169 -0.96 20.30 0.17
C GLU A 169 -0.27 18.94 0.33
N GLU A 170 -0.72 17.92 -0.41
CA GLU A 170 -0.23 16.55 -0.36
C GLU A 170 0.69 16.17 -1.54
N ALA A 171 0.81 17.04 -2.54
CA ALA A 171 1.52 16.77 -3.79
C ALA A 171 3.00 17.22 -3.78
#